data_d9f36771549ba3f218ecc4f2e9c16f81
#
_entry.id   d9f36771549ba3f218ecc4f2e9c16f81
#
_cell.length_a   1.000
_cell.length_b   1.000
_cell.length_c   1.000
_cell.angle_alpha   90.00
_cell.angle_beta   90.00
_cell.angle_gamma   90.00
#
_symmetry.space_group_name_H-M   'P 1'
#
loop_
_entity.id
_entity.type
_entity.pdbx_description
1 polymer ?
#
loop_
_entity_poly.entity_id
_entity_poly.type
_entity_poly.pdbx_seq_one_letter_code
_entity_poly.pdbx_strand_id
1 'polypeptide(L)'
;MNNTTRILLAALMCTAAVACSKKVKEAPPVETPVNQAPAATEPAPTTAGAYTPADLDTDACLRTRVIYFDFDQDALRPEFQQAMACHAKYLRDRPSSRMTLEGNADERGSREYNMGLGERRGNAVSSALQANGGSASQLNVVSYGEERPTCTESSEDCWGKNRRVEIVYTAK
;
A
#
# COMPACT_ATOMS: atom_id res chain seq x y z
N MET A 1 -22.82 17.64 -55.99
CA MET A 1 -23.61 18.87 -55.95
C MET A 1 -23.34 19.49 -54.61
N ASN A 2 -22.32 20.39 -54.54
CA ASN A 2 -22.39 21.83 -54.57
C ASN A 2 -23.24 22.39 -53.42
N ASN A 3 -22.60 23.08 -52.51
CA ASN A 3 -22.43 24.54 -52.38
C ASN A 3 -21.69 24.78 -51.04
N THR A 4 -20.45 25.22 -51.04
CA THR A 4 -19.89 26.58 -51.26
C THR A 4 -20.61 27.70 -50.46
N THR A 5 -19.79 28.29 -49.57
CA THR A 5 -19.67 29.71 -49.28
C THR A 5 -20.79 30.40 -48.49
N ARG A 6 -20.39 30.91 -47.33
CA ARG A 6 -20.59 32.34 -46.99
C ARG A 6 -19.69 32.71 -45.75
N ILE A 7 -18.68 33.44 -46.07
CA ILE A 7 -17.89 34.37 -45.25
C ILE A 7 -18.72 35.66 -45.11
N LEU A 8 -18.68 36.29 -43.93
CA LEU A 8 -18.75 37.74 -43.67
C LEU A 8 -18.82 37.96 -42.16
N LEU A 9 -17.70 38.39 -41.53
CA LEU A 9 -17.36 39.75 -41.10
C LEU A 9 -18.46 40.49 -40.31
N ALA A 10 -18.19 40.73 -39.03
CA ALA A 10 -18.44 41.95 -38.25
C ALA A 10 -17.67 41.82 -36.94
N ALA A 11 -16.53 42.50 -36.80
CA ALA A 11 -16.35 43.87 -36.31
C ALA A 11 -16.58 44.02 -34.81
N LEU A 12 -15.46 43.98 -34.07
CA LEU A 12 -14.92 45.02 -33.18
C LEU A 12 -15.91 45.75 -32.27
N MET A 13 -15.96 45.44 -30.98
CA MET A 13 -16.17 46.43 -29.92
C MET A 13 -15.32 46.08 -28.69
N CYS A 14 -14.25 46.89 -28.53
CA CYS A 14 -13.52 47.05 -27.26
C CYS A 14 -14.42 47.73 -26.23
N THR A 15 -14.63 47.10 -25.09
CA THR A 15 -15.03 47.84 -23.89
C THR A 15 -14.02 47.51 -22.79
N ALA A 16 -13.27 48.58 -22.43
CA ALA A 16 -12.40 48.60 -21.30
C ALA A 16 -13.15 48.42 -19.98
N ALA A 17 -12.92 47.33 -19.29
CA ALA A 17 -13.37 47.19 -17.90
C ALA A 17 -12.22 47.54 -16.99
N VAL A 18 -12.35 48.65 -16.30
CA VAL A 18 -11.46 49.18 -15.25
C VAL A 18 -11.33 48.12 -14.14
N ALA A 19 -10.14 47.59 -13.97
CA ALA A 19 -9.79 46.72 -12.85
C ALA A 19 -9.65 47.56 -11.58
N CYS A 20 -10.63 47.52 -10.70
CA CYS A 20 -10.45 47.93 -9.33
C CYS A 20 -9.59 46.91 -8.57
N SER A 21 -8.31 47.18 -8.52
CA SER A 21 -7.36 46.48 -7.65
C SER A 21 -7.65 46.87 -6.19
N LYS A 22 -8.39 46.01 -5.45
CA LYS A 22 -8.40 46.05 -3.98
C LYS A 22 -7.10 45.42 -3.52
N LYS A 23 -6.21 46.24 -2.95
CA LYS A 23 -5.08 45.79 -2.15
C LYS A 23 -5.61 44.90 -1.01
N VAL A 24 -5.42 43.60 -1.12
CA VAL A 24 -5.54 42.68 0.01
C VAL A 24 -4.36 42.95 0.91
N LYS A 25 -4.65 43.46 2.11
CA LYS A 25 -3.69 43.65 3.16
C LYS A 25 -3.25 42.26 3.62
N GLU A 26 -1.99 41.94 3.31
CA GLU A 26 -1.33 40.71 3.72
C GLU A 26 -1.29 40.68 5.25
N ALA A 27 -2.03 39.74 5.84
CA ALA A 27 -1.93 39.45 7.27
C ALA A 27 -0.61 38.72 7.53
N PRO A 28 0.09 39.01 8.63
CA PRO A 28 1.33 38.30 8.94
C PRO A 28 1.07 36.83 9.14
N PRO A 29 2.04 35.94 8.78
CA PRO A 29 1.89 34.50 8.94
C PRO A 29 1.68 34.17 10.41
N VAL A 30 0.54 33.56 10.70
CA VAL A 30 0.30 32.94 12.02
C VAL A 30 1.17 31.70 12.06
N GLU A 31 2.27 31.75 12.77
CA GLU A 31 3.04 30.56 13.13
C GLU A 31 2.17 29.70 14.06
N THR A 32 1.53 28.69 13.50
CA THR A 32 0.97 27.61 14.30
C THR A 32 2.13 26.82 14.90
N PRO A 33 2.18 26.63 16.23
CA PRO A 33 3.17 25.76 16.82
C PRO A 33 2.93 24.34 16.29
N VAL A 34 3.86 23.86 15.46
CA VAL A 34 3.94 22.45 15.09
C VAL A 34 4.24 21.69 16.37
N ASN A 35 3.19 21.14 16.97
CA ASN A 35 3.34 20.17 18.04
C ASN A 35 3.98 18.91 17.43
N GLN A 36 5.32 18.89 17.42
CA GLN A 36 6.07 17.68 17.13
C GLN A 36 5.75 16.69 18.25
N ALA A 37 4.83 15.77 17.97
CA ALA A 37 4.76 14.54 18.74
C ALA A 37 6.16 13.91 18.72
N PRO A 38 6.67 13.42 19.86
CA PRO A 38 7.97 12.77 19.90
C PRO A 38 7.94 11.63 18.89
N ALA A 39 8.84 11.71 17.89
CA ALA A 39 9.07 10.61 16.96
C ALA A 39 9.39 9.39 17.83
N ALA A 40 8.50 8.40 17.78
CA ALA A 40 8.81 7.08 18.31
C ALA A 40 10.08 6.65 17.56
N THR A 41 11.18 6.55 18.29
CA THR A 41 12.44 6.04 17.79
C THR A 41 12.20 4.56 17.49
N GLU A 42 11.84 4.26 16.23
CA GLU A 42 11.83 2.87 15.77
C GLU A 42 13.26 2.32 15.96
N PRO A 43 13.42 1.15 16.61
CA PRO A 43 14.72 0.52 16.71
C PRO A 43 15.19 0.19 15.28
N ALA A 44 16.27 0.85 14.86
CA ALA A 44 16.91 0.54 13.59
C ALA A 44 17.24 -0.96 13.53
N PRO A 45 17.04 -1.64 12.38
CA PRO A 45 17.35 -3.06 12.25
C PRO A 45 18.84 -3.28 12.50
N THR A 46 19.16 -3.81 13.65
CA THR A 46 20.54 -4.18 14.06
C THR A 46 20.88 -5.54 13.47
N THR A 47 21.11 -5.63 12.17
CA THR A 47 21.73 -6.81 11.60
C THR A 47 22.86 -6.38 10.67
N ALA A 48 24.07 -6.29 11.22
CA ALA A 48 25.32 -6.04 10.49
C ALA A 48 25.76 -7.25 9.63
N GLY A 49 24.94 -8.32 9.49
CA GLY A 49 25.22 -9.52 8.73
C GLY A 49 24.14 -9.85 7.69
N ALA A 50 24.43 -10.79 6.80
CA ALA A 50 23.46 -11.36 5.88
C ALA A 50 22.52 -12.33 6.63
N TYR A 51 21.23 -12.29 6.32
CA TYR A 51 20.26 -13.24 6.87
C TYR A 51 20.55 -14.68 6.40
N THR A 52 20.28 -15.62 7.29
CA THR A 52 20.35 -17.06 7.03
C THR A 52 18.95 -17.69 7.09
N PRO A 53 18.72 -18.90 6.59
CA PRO A 53 17.43 -19.57 6.73
C PRO A 53 16.96 -19.75 8.19
N ALA A 54 17.88 -19.87 9.15
CA ALA A 54 17.55 -20.00 10.57
C ALA A 54 16.91 -18.71 11.14
N ASP A 55 17.26 -17.54 10.59
CA ASP A 55 16.75 -16.26 11.04
C ASP A 55 15.24 -16.11 10.78
N LEU A 56 14.69 -16.86 9.82
CA LEU A 56 13.24 -16.89 9.57
C LEU A 56 12.43 -17.28 10.81
N ASP A 57 12.99 -18.08 11.69
CA ASP A 57 12.28 -18.58 12.87
C ASP A 57 12.77 -17.93 14.18
N THR A 58 13.91 -17.25 14.14
CA THR A 58 14.54 -16.64 15.33
C THR A 58 14.46 -15.12 15.35
N ASP A 59 14.52 -14.45 14.20
CA ASP A 59 14.43 -12.99 14.11
C ASP A 59 12.97 -12.52 14.27
N ALA A 60 12.74 -11.60 15.22
CA ALA A 60 11.40 -11.13 15.55
C ALA A 60 10.71 -10.45 14.36
N CYS A 61 11.47 -9.72 13.53
CA CYS A 61 10.95 -9.02 12.36
C CYS A 61 10.53 -10.02 11.26
N LEU A 62 11.35 -11.05 10.99
CA LEU A 62 11.06 -12.09 10.00
C LEU A 62 9.96 -13.07 10.44
N ARG A 63 9.64 -13.12 11.73
CA ARG A 63 8.51 -13.89 12.26
C ARG A 63 7.16 -13.20 12.01
N THR A 64 7.14 -11.90 11.70
CA THR A 64 5.93 -11.17 11.35
C THR A 64 5.52 -11.52 9.90
N ARG A 65 4.90 -12.70 9.74
CA ARG A 65 4.51 -13.24 8.43
C ARG A 65 3.04 -13.10 8.09
N VAL A 66 2.24 -12.54 9.00
CA VAL A 66 0.83 -12.27 8.78
C VAL A 66 0.61 -10.77 8.83
N ILE A 67 0.13 -10.23 7.72
CA ILE A 67 -0.11 -8.81 7.50
C ILE A 67 -1.61 -8.58 7.47
N TYR A 68 -2.14 -7.82 8.42
CA TYR A 68 -3.57 -7.56 8.57
C TYR A 68 -4.01 -6.28 7.88
N PHE A 69 -5.27 -6.27 7.45
CA PHE A 69 -5.88 -5.15 6.73
C PHE A 69 -7.19 -4.70 7.39
N ASP A 70 -7.54 -3.44 7.20
CA ASP A 70 -8.81 -2.89 7.62
C ASP A 70 -9.95 -3.39 6.70
N PHE A 71 -11.19 -3.20 7.16
CA PHE A 71 -12.36 -3.60 6.40
C PHE A 71 -12.37 -2.90 5.04
N ASP A 72 -12.54 -3.69 3.99
CA ASP A 72 -12.62 -3.22 2.59
C ASP A 72 -11.40 -2.40 2.12
N GLN A 73 -10.23 -2.56 2.80
CA GLN A 73 -8.99 -1.88 2.44
C GLN A 73 -7.94 -2.88 1.96
N ASP A 74 -7.09 -2.39 1.05
CA ASP A 74 -5.87 -3.05 0.56
C ASP A 74 -4.60 -2.23 0.85
N ALA A 75 -4.74 -1.08 1.52
CA ALA A 75 -3.61 -0.27 1.95
C ALA A 75 -2.82 -0.95 3.07
N LEU A 76 -1.51 -1.05 2.90
CA LEU A 76 -0.62 -1.59 3.93
C LEU A 76 -0.58 -0.66 5.14
N ARG A 77 -0.89 -1.19 6.33
CA ARG A 77 -0.88 -0.43 7.57
C ARG A 77 0.56 -0.10 8.00
N PRO A 78 0.80 1.09 8.59
CA PRO A 78 2.15 1.57 8.91
C PRO A 78 2.97 0.63 9.80
N GLU A 79 2.32 -0.08 10.73
CA GLU A 79 2.99 -1.01 11.65
C GLU A 79 3.69 -2.18 10.95
N PHE A 80 3.32 -2.50 9.70
CA PHE A 80 3.95 -3.59 8.94
C PHE A 80 5.13 -3.13 8.07
N GLN A 81 5.42 -1.83 7.98
CA GLN A 81 6.51 -1.31 7.15
C GLN A 81 7.88 -1.90 7.54
N GLN A 82 8.12 -2.03 8.84
CA GLN A 82 9.36 -2.63 9.35
C GLN A 82 9.49 -4.09 8.92
N ALA A 83 8.41 -4.87 9.01
CA ALA A 83 8.41 -6.26 8.55
C ALA A 83 8.72 -6.34 7.05
N MET A 84 8.16 -5.44 6.22
CA MET A 84 8.47 -5.38 4.78
C MET A 84 9.95 -5.12 4.53
N ALA A 85 10.57 -4.21 5.28
CA ALA A 85 12.01 -3.93 5.16
C ALA A 85 12.88 -5.15 5.51
N CYS A 86 12.53 -5.88 6.57
CA CYS A 86 13.24 -7.09 6.98
C CYS A 86 13.10 -8.22 5.96
N HIS A 87 11.88 -8.52 5.51
CA HIS A 87 11.64 -9.55 4.50
C HIS A 87 12.31 -9.21 3.16
N ALA A 88 12.29 -7.94 2.73
CA ALA A 88 13.01 -7.50 1.54
C ALA A 88 14.53 -7.66 1.70
N LYS A 89 15.09 -7.34 2.89
CA LYS A 89 16.50 -7.59 3.17
C LYS A 89 16.82 -9.08 3.08
N TYR A 90 15.99 -9.96 3.66
CA TYR A 90 16.15 -11.40 3.54
C TYR A 90 16.21 -11.86 2.08
N LEU A 91 15.31 -11.36 1.22
CA LEU A 91 15.31 -11.69 -0.20
C LEU A 91 16.58 -11.22 -0.91
N ARG A 92 17.10 -10.03 -0.58
CA ARG A 92 18.38 -9.53 -1.14
C ARG A 92 19.55 -10.39 -0.71
N ASP A 93 19.59 -10.79 0.56
CA ASP A 93 20.66 -11.62 1.11
C ASP A 93 20.60 -13.07 0.57
N ARG A 94 19.42 -13.50 0.10
CA ARG A 94 19.12 -14.86 -0.37
C ARG A 94 18.45 -14.85 -1.76
N PRO A 95 19.20 -14.65 -2.86
CA PRO A 95 18.62 -14.53 -4.21
C PRO A 95 17.87 -15.78 -4.71
N SER A 96 18.19 -16.97 -4.14
CA SER A 96 17.48 -18.21 -4.44
C SER A 96 16.14 -18.36 -3.71
N SER A 97 15.92 -17.57 -2.65
CA SER A 97 14.69 -17.65 -1.87
C SER A 97 13.48 -17.19 -2.69
N ARG A 98 12.35 -17.79 -2.40
CA ARG A 98 11.04 -17.48 -3.02
C ARG A 98 9.99 -17.40 -1.94
N MET A 99 9.01 -16.53 -2.13
CA MET A 99 7.83 -16.47 -1.27
C MET A 99 6.54 -16.34 -2.07
N THR A 100 5.47 -16.90 -1.51
CA THR A 100 4.11 -16.69 -1.96
C THR A 100 3.41 -15.77 -0.96
N LEU A 101 2.71 -14.78 -1.48
CA LEU A 101 1.89 -13.82 -0.75
C LEU A 101 0.44 -14.26 -0.91
N GLU A 102 -0.09 -14.89 0.13
CA GLU A 102 -1.43 -15.49 0.12
C GLU A 102 -2.45 -14.49 0.64
N GLY A 103 -3.20 -13.86 -0.27
CA GLY A 103 -4.17 -12.83 0.04
C GLY A 103 -5.53 -13.41 0.41
N ASN A 104 -6.10 -12.91 1.52
CA ASN A 104 -7.36 -13.36 2.07
C ASN A 104 -8.29 -12.17 2.40
N ALA A 105 -9.60 -12.45 2.42
CA ALA A 105 -10.66 -11.53 2.80
C ALA A 105 -11.55 -12.17 3.88
N ASP A 106 -12.37 -11.35 4.53
CA ASP A 106 -13.48 -11.87 5.35
C ASP A 106 -14.68 -12.27 4.47
N GLU A 107 -15.67 -12.92 5.06
CA GLU A 107 -16.84 -13.50 4.36
C GLU A 107 -17.83 -12.45 3.79
N ARG A 108 -17.64 -11.16 4.08
CA ARG A 108 -18.56 -10.10 3.66
C ARG A 108 -18.28 -9.68 2.22
N GLY A 109 -19.31 -9.74 1.36
CA GLY A 109 -19.21 -9.42 -0.05
C GLY A 109 -19.51 -10.61 -0.95
N SER A 110 -19.24 -10.46 -2.27
CA SER A 110 -19.33 -11.62 -3.17
C SER A 110 -17.97 -12.32 -3.26
N ARG A 111 -18.01 -13.60 -3.58
CA ARG A 111 -16.82 -14.43 -3.77
C ARG A 111 -15.84 -13.79 -4.77
N GLU A 112 -16.35 -13.31 -5.90
CA GLU A 112 -15.55 -12.68 -6.95
C GLU A 112 -14.90 -11.38 -6.46
N TYR A 113 -15.65 -10.57 -5.69
CA TYR A 113 -15.14 -9.36 -5.07
C TYR A 113 -14.00 -9.68 -4.11
N ASN A 114 -14.22 -10.66 -3.22
CA ASN A 114 -13.24 -11.06 -2.20
C ASN A 114 -11.99 -11.69 -2.81
N MET A 115 -12.11 -12.43 -3.92
CA MET A 115 -10.96 -12.88 -4.70
C MET A 115 -10.13 -11.71 -5.23
N GLY A 116 -10.76 -10.69 -5.80
CA GLY A 116 -10.09 -9.47 -6.24
C GLY A 116 -9.48 -8.67 -5.08
N LEU A 117 -10.15 -8.59 -3.93
CA LEU A 117 -9.64 -7.89 -2.74
C LEU A 117 -8.40 -8.59 -2.17
N GLY A 118 -8.42 -9.92 -2.08
CA GLY A 118 -7.27 -10.72 -1.65
C GLY A 118 -6.06 -10.52 -2.58
N GLU A 119 -6.29 -10.48 -3.89
CA GLU A 119 -5.24 -10.20 -4.88
C GLU A 119 -4.66 -8.80 -4.71
N ARG A 120 -5.49 -7.76 -4.56
CA ARG A 120 -5.01 -6.39 -4.32
C ARG A 120 -4.17 -6.28 -3.05
N ARG A 121 -4.57 -6.93 -1.96
CA ARG A 121 -3.80 -7.01 -0.71
C ARG A 121 -2.44 -7.69 -0.91
N GLY A 122 -2.41 -8.83 -1.60
CA GLY A 122 -1.17 -9.50 -1.96
C GLY A 122 -0.24 -8.61 -2.78
N ASN A 123 -0.80 -7.88 -3.76
CA ASN A 123 -0.05 -6.93 -4.59
C ASN A 123 0.47 -5.73 -3.79
N ALA A 124 -0.27 -5.24 -2.79
CA ALA A 124 0.20 -4.17 -1.89
C ALA A 124 1.42 -4.61 -1.07
N VAL A 125 1.40 -5.83 -0.52
CA VAL A 125 2.57 -6.42 0.18
C VAL A 125 3.73 -6.62 -0.79
N SER A 126 3.48 -7.16 -1.99
CA SER A 126 4.50 -7.33 -3.04
C SER A 126 5.17 -6.01 -3.41
N SER A 127 4.37 -4.96 -3.60
CA SER A 127 4.87 -3.61 -3.91
C SER A 127 5.72 -3.03 -2.79
N ALA A 128 5.32 -3.23 -1.53
CA ALA A 128 6.09 -2.78 -0.37
C ALA A 128 7.42 -3.53 -0.24
N LEU A 129 7.46 -4.84 -0.50
CA LEU A 129 8.70 -5.62 -0.53
C LEU A 129 9.64 -5.14 -1.65
N GLN A 130 9.12 -4.87 -2.84
CA GLN A 130 9.90 -4.36 -3.97
C GLN A 130 10.43 -2.95 -3.70
N ALA A 131 9.63 -2.06 -3.11
CA ALA A 131 10.05 -0.71 -2.71
C ALA A 131 11.21 -0.75 -1.70
N ASN A 132 11.29 -1.80 -0.87
CA ASN A 132 12.40 -2.07 0.04
C ASN A 132 13.55 -2.90 -0.59
N GLY A 133 13.53 -3.10 -1.92
CA GLY A 133 14.61 -3.74 -2.67
C GLY A 133 14.49 -5.27 -2.82
N GLY A 134 13.34 -5.86 -2.52
CA GLY A 134 13.03 -7.24 -2.89
C GLY A 134 12.85 -7.39 -4.40
N SER A 135 13.25 -8.52 -4.97
CA SER A 135 13.08 -8.78 -6.41
C SER A 135 11.70 -9.33 -6.72
N ALA A 136 11.03 -8.76 -7.74
CA ALA A 136 9.74 -9.27 -8.23
C ALA A 136 9.80 -10.77 -8.62
N SER A 137 10.94 -11.24 -9.12
CA SER A 137 11.13 -12.64 -9.51
C SER A 137 11.13 -13.63 -8.33
N GLN A 138 11.24 -13.12 -7.10
CA GLN A 138 11.18 -13.91 -5.86
C GLN A 138 9.76 -13.96 -5.27
N LEU A 139 8.81 -13.19 -5.81
CA LEU A 139 7.48 -12.99 -5.25
C LEU A 139 6.42 -13.62 -6.16
N ASN A 140 5.50 -14.35 -5.55
CA ASN A 140 4.30 -14.86 -6.19
C ASN A 140 3.08 -14.41 -5.38
N VAL A 141 2.05 -13.90 -6.02
CA VAL A 141 0.79 -13.51 -5.37
C VAL A 141 -0.28 -14.52 -5.71
N VAL A 142 -0.97 -15.01 -4.69
CA VAL A 142 -2.12 -15.90 -4.82
C VAL A 142 -3.24 -15.35 -3.96
N SER A 143 -4.44 -15.22 -4.50
CA SER A 143 -5.62 -14.87 -3.73
C SER A 143 -6.46 -16.12 -3.44
N TYR A 144 -6.92 -16.21 -2.21
CA TYR A 144 -7.92 -17.19 -1.78
C TYR A 144 -9.26 -16.50 -1.46
N GLY A 145 -9.32 -15.17 -1.53
CA GLY A 145 -10.52 -14.44 -1.16
C GLY A 145 -11.00 -14.86 0.24
N GLU A 146 -12.25 -15.29 0.34
CA GLU A 146 -12.86 -15.77 1.60
C GLU A 146 -12.73 -17.30 1.80
N GLU A 147 -12.08 -18.02 0.87
CA GLU A 147 -12.11 -19.49 0.85
C GLU A 147 -11.18 -20.17 1.86
N ARG A 148 -10.27 -19.40 2.50
CA ARG A 148 -9.36 -19.93 3.54
C ARG A 148 -9.49 -19.15 4.85
N PRO A 149 -10.64 -19.20 5.53
CA PRO A 149 -10.80 -18.52 6.81
C PRO A 149 -9.94 -19.18 7.89
N THR A 150 -9.33 -18.37 8.75
CA THR A 150 -8.69 -18.83 9.99
C THR A 150 -9.67 -18.82 11.16
N CYS A 151 -10.79 -18.13 10.97
CA CYS A 151 -11.84 -17.97 11.94
C CYS A 151 -13.19 -17.94 11.20
N THR A 152 -14.21 -18.64 11.74
CA THR A 152 -15.51 -18.85 11.07
C THR A 152 -16.70 -18.23 11.79
N GLU A 153 -16.46 -17.51 12.90
CA GLU A 153 -17.50 -16.78 13.60
C GLU A 153 -17.83 -15.47 12.90
N SER A 154 -19.12 -15.13 12.81
CA SER A 154 -19.56 -13.85 12.26
C SER A 154 -19.40 -12.72 13.29
N SER A 155 -18.18 -12.31 13.53
CA SER A 155 -17.80 -11.25 14.48
C SER A 155 -16.62 -10.44 13.93
N GLU A 156 -16.49 -9.16 14.35
CA GLU A 156 -15.39 -8.32 13.89
C GLU A 156 -14.01 -8.86 14.30
N ASP A 157 -13.91 -9.48 15.47
CA ASP A 157 -12.68 -10.13 15.94
C ASP A 157 -12.24 -11.27 15.02
N CYS A 158 -13.21 -12.01 14.48
CA CYS A 158 -12.97 -13.10 13.55
C CYS A 158 -12.70 -12.58 12.13
N TRP A 159 -13.52 -11.65 11.64
CA TRP A 159 -13.32 -11.02 10.34
C TRP A 159 -11.96 -10.33 10.25
N GLY A 160 -11.53 -9.65 11.32
CA GLY A 160 -10.20 -9.02 11.41
C GLY A 160 -9.06 -10.01 11.20
N LYS A 161 -9.17 -11.25 11.71
CA LYS A 161 -8.17 -12.31 11.49
C LYS A 161 -8.18 -12.85 10.06
N ASN A 162 -9.33 -12.82 9.40
CA ASN A 162 -9.46 -13.29 8.02
C ASN A 162 -8.92 -12.26 7.00
N ARG A 163 -8.99 -10.96 7.29
CA ARG A 163 -8.46 -9.89 6.43
C ARG A 163 -6.94 -9.84 6.52
N ARG A 164 -6.25 -10.72 5.81
CA ARG A 164 -4.80 -10.87 5.93
C ARG A 164 -4.10 -11.25 4.63
N VAL A 165 -2.82 -11.02 4.61
CA VAL A 165 -1.87 -11.64 3.66
C VAL A 165 -0.89 -12.46 4.49
N GLU A 166 -0.70 -13.70 4.11
CA GLU A 166 0.32 -14.58 4.69
C GLU A 166 1.56 -14.60 3.80
N ILE A 167 2.74 -14.41 4.40
CA ILE A 167 4.03 -14.51 3.74
C ILE A 167 4.55 -15.93 3.91
N VAL A 168 4.49 -16.73 2.86
CA VAL A 168 4.91 -18.14 2.86
C VAL A 168 6.20 -18.30 2.07
N TYR A 169 7.29 -18.69 2.72
CA TYR A 169 8.55 -19.01 2.04
C TYR A 169 8.47 -20.38 1.39
N THR A 170 8.53 -20.42 0.06
CA THR A 170 8.51 -21.66 -0.74
C THR A 170 9.89 -22.18 -1.08
N ALA A 171 10.91 -21.30 -1.04
CA ALA A 171 12.33 -21.63 -1.03
C ALA A 171 13.06 -20.70 -0.04
N LYS A 172 13.98 -21.25 0.73
CA LYS A 172 14.67 -20.56 1.84
C LYS A 172 16.16 -20.38 1.57
#